data_f0429b7047d244b022a4e1027852c8bc
#
_entry.id   f0429b7047d244b022a4e1027852c8bc
#
_cell.length_a   1.000
_cell.length_b   1.000
_cell.length_c   1.000
_cell.angle_alpha   90.00
_cell.angle_beta   90.00
_cell.angle_gamma   90.00
#
_symmetry.space_group_name_H-M   'P 1'
#
loop_
_entity.id
_entity.type
_entity.pdbx_description
1 polymer ?
#
loop_
_entity_poly.entity_id
_entity_poly.type
_entity_poly.pdbx_seq_one_letter_code
_entity_poly.pdbx_strand_id
1 'polypeptide(L)'
;MQRLLFFFLGLWLSVCSASAQCGSGNTAFQDGETLNYDLYFNWAFVWINVGHAQWSIRKTTFEGKPAYRTYLTTSTNKRADKLFVMRDTLTSFTDMNVTPLYYTKRAHEGKYFRVDAIRYSYPKGKCRVKMSYSANRGPEHPQTLQSNECIYDMVSMMLRARSFDPTGWNVGQRRNFIMADGRDCGRQS
;
A
#
# COMPACT_ATOMS: atom_id res chain seq x y z
N MET A 1 30.25 -49.80 -5.51
CA MET A 1 30.36 -48.34 -5.94
C MET A 1 29.04 -47.71 -6.35
N GLN A 2 27.94 -48.44 -6.49
CA GLN A 2 26.64 -47.94 -6.95
C GLN A 2 25.75 -47.35 -5.82
N ARG A 3 26.06 -47.61 -4.55
CA ARG A 3 25.26 -47.11 -3.42
C ARG A 3 25.66 -45.70 -2.91
N LEU A 4 26.80 -45.19 -3.31
CA LEU A 4 27.27 -43.85 -2.93
C LEU A 4 26.74 -42.74 -3.84
N LEU A 5 26.30 -43.07 -5.07
CA LEU A 5 25.79 -42.09 -6.03
C LEU A 5 24.38 -41.57 -5.67
N PHE A 6 23.57 -42.34 -4.95
CA PHE A 6 22.22 -41.94 -4.57
C PHE A 6 22.19 -40.97 -3.39
N PHE A 7 23.23 -40.90 -2.58
CA PHE A 7 23.30 -39.97 -1.46
C PHE A 7 23.63 -38.53 -1.87
N PHE A 8 24.30 -38.34 -3.02
CA PHE A 8 24.60 -36.99 -3.52
C PHE A 8 23.48 -36.35 -4.34
N LEU A 9 22.54 -37.14 -4.87
CA LEU A 9 21.41 -36.65 -5.64
C LEU A 9 20.27 -36.11 -4.73
N GLY A 10 20.25 -36.51 -3.47
CA GLY A 10 19.22 -36.08 -2.49
C GLY A 10 19.49 -34.71 -1.83
N LEU A 11 20.68 -34.14 -1.97
CA LEU A 11 21.06 -32.94 -1.24
C LEU A 11 20.90 -31.62 -2.04
N TRP A 12 20.40 -31.69 -3.28
CA TRP A 12 20.23 -30.52 -4.16
C TRP A 12 18.80 -29.96 -4.22
N LEU A 13 17.86 -30.46 -3.40
CA LEU A 13 16.43 -30.11 -3.50
C LEU A 13 15.88 -29.32 -2.31
N SER A 14 16.70 -28.58 -1.57
CA SER A 14 16.19 -27.83 -0.40
C SER A 14 16.77 -26.42 -0.28
N VAL A 15 16.78 -25.65 -1.36
CA VAL A 15 16.83 -24.19 -1.24
C VAL A 15 15.49 -23.63 -1.66
N CYS A 16 14.43 -23.99 -0.96
CA CYS A 16 13.25 -23.16 -0.91
C CYS A 16 13.63 -21.87 -0.17
N SER A 17 14.08 -20.87 -0.92
CA SER A 17 14.12 -19.51 -0.40
C SER A 17 12.70 -19.14 -0.04
N ALA A 18 12.34 -19.25 1.25
CA ALA A 18 11.16 -18.63 1.80
C ALA A 18 11.36 -17.11 1.74
N SER A 19 11.26 -16.52 0.54
CA SER A 19 11.10 -15.08 0.42
C SER A 19 9.72 -14.76 0.94
N ALA A 20 9.61 -13.83 1.87
CA ALA A 20 8.34 -13.23 2.24
C ALA A 20 7.79 -12.56 0.97
N GLN A 21 6.96 -13.29 0.21
CA GLN A 21 6.32 -12.77 -0.98
C GLN A 21 5.22 -11.82 -0.53
N CYS A 22 5.56 -10.55 -0.43
CA CYS A 22 4.58 -9.49 -0.10
C CYS A 22 3.62 -9.21 -1.26
N GLY A 23 3.85 -9.84 -2.41
CA GLY A 23 3.02 -9.74 -3.58
C GLY A 23 1.91 -10.79 -3.67
N SER A 24 0.96 -10.50 -4.54
CA SER A 24 -0.01 -11.46 -5.09
C SER A 24 -0.23 -11.09 -6.54
N GLY A 25 -0.55 -12.06 -7.38
CA GLY A 25 -0.96 -11.76 -8.74
C GLY A 25 -2.14 -10.76 -8.74
N ASN A 26 -2.10 -9.80 -9.66
CA ASN A 26 -3.24 -8.92 -9.87
C ASN A 26 -4.34 -9.67 -10.61
N THR A 27 -5.54 -9.72 -10.02
CA THR A 27 -6.73 -10.34 -10.61
C THR A 27 -7.89 -9.36 -10.77
N ALA A 28 -7.74 -8.10 -10.36
CA ALA A 28 -8.87 -7.21 -10.11
C ALA A 28 -8.81 -5.84 -10.77
N PHE A 29 -7.70 -5.43 -11.37
CA PHE A 29 -7.57 -4.11 -11.97
C PHE A 29 -6.74 -4.14 -13.24
N GLN A 30 -6.94 -3.14 -14.09
CA GLN A 30 -6.26 -3.00 -15.37
C GLN A 30 -5.45 -1.70 -15.44
N ASP A 31 -4.50 -1.68 -16.37
CA ASP A 31 -3.80 -0.44 -16.73
C ASP A 31 -4.82 0.57 -17.30
N GLY A 32 -4.74 1.79 -16.83
CA GLY A 32 -5.65 2.84 -17.25
C GLY A 32 -6.90 2.96 -16.41
N GLU A 33 -7.16 2.07 -15.46
CA GLU A 33 -8.33 2.15 -14.60
C GLU A 33 -8.38 3.50 -13.87
N THR A 34 -9.58 4.09 -13.86
CA THR A 34 -9.87 5.31 -13.10
C THR A 34 -11.26 5.17 -12.48
N LEU A 35 -11.33 5.31 -11.16
CA LEU A 35 -12.56 5.28 -10.38
C LEU A 35 -12.78 6.64 -9.73
N ASN A 36 -13.98 7.18 -9.86
CA ASN A 36 -14.35 8.44 -9.26
C ASN A 36 -15.42 8.19 -8.19
N TYR A 37 -15.28 8.85 -7.06
CA TYR A 37 -16.15 8.72 -5.91
C TYR A 37 -16.63 10.09 -5.46
N ASP A 38 -17.92 10.19 -5.16
CA ASP A 38 -18.46 11.31 -4.40
C ASP A 38 -18.35 11.02 -2.90
N LEU A 39 -17.86 12.00 -2.16
CA LEU A 39 -17.70 11.90 -0.72
C LEU A 39 -18.89 12.56 -0.03
N TYR A 40 -19.55 11.80 0.84
CA TYR A 40 -20.69 12.27 1.60
C TYR A 40 -20.39 12.25 3.08
N PHE A 41 -20.74 13.33 3.76
CA PHE A 41 -20.81 13.37 5.22
C PHE A 41 -22.24 13.05 5.63
N ASN A 42 -22.37 12.08 6.52
CA ASN A 42 -23.67 11.72 7.09
C ASN A 42 -23.78 12.25 8.52
N TRP A 43 -24.84 13.03 8.78
CA TRP A 43 -25.21 13.44 10.12
C TRP A 43 -26.71 13.17 10.32
N ALA A 44 -27.02 12.23 11.20
CA ALA A 44 -28.36 11.69 11.39
C ALA A 44 -28.98 11.20 10.06
N PHE A 45 -29.97 11.89 9.53
CA PHE A 45 -30.66 11.53 8.27
C PHE A 45 -30.19 12.35 7.06
N VAL A 46 -29.22 13.26 7.26
CA VAL A 46 -28.79 14.17 6.18
C VAL A 46 -27.50 13.69 5.61
N TRP A 47 -27.48 13.49 4.28
CA TRP A 47 -26.30 13.17 3.50
C TRP A 47 -25.88 14.41 2.71
N ILE A 48 -24.71 14.93 3.02
CA ILE A 48 -24.19 16.14 2.40
C ILE A 48 -22.98 15.75 1.55
N ASN A 49 -23.02 16.02 0.26
CA ASN A 49 -21.83 15.90 -0.57
C ASN A 49 -20.79 16.92 -0.12
N VAL A 50 -19.65 16.44 0.33
CA VAL A 50 -18.55 17.25 0.85
C VAL A 50 -17.34 17.30 -0.07
N GLY A 51 -17.31 16.49 -1.12
CA GLY A 51 -16.17 16.46 -2.02
C GLY A 51 -16.17 15.24 -2.94
N HIS A 52 -15.02 14.96 -3.47
CA HIS A 52 -14.79 13.82 -4.36
C HIS A 52 -13.42 13.20 -4.10
N ALA A 53 -13.30 11.93 -4.49
CA ALA A 53 -12.04 11.22 -4.55
C ALA A 53 -11.87 10.58 -5.93
N GLN A 54 -10.63 10.47 -6.37
CA GLN A 54 -10.28 9.78 -7.61
C GLN A 54 -9.18 8.77 -7.31
N TRP A 55 -9.40 7.56 -7.75
CA TRP A 55 -8.43 6.48 -7.77
C TRP A 55 -8.00 6.20 -9.18
N SER A 56 -6.70 6.12 -9.47
CA SER A 56 -6.22 5.78 -10.80
C SER A 56 -4.99 4.87 -10.74
N ILE A 57 -4.92 3.93 -11.69
CA ILE A 57 -3.83 2.96 -11.80
C ILE A 57 -3.23 3.06 -13.19
N ARG A 58 -1.90 3.12 -13.27
CA ARG A 58 -1.15 3.14 -14.54
C ARG A 58 0.07 2.22 -14.45
N LYS A 59 0.32 1.46 -15.50
CA LYS A 59 1.61 0.82 -15.71
C LYS A 59 2.68 1.88 -15.96
N THR A 60 3.85 1.67 -15.38
CA THR A 60 5.00 2.58 -15.46
C THR A 60 6.29 1.81 -15.22
N THR A 61 7.37 2.52 -15.04
CA THR A 61 8.62 1.96 -14.50
C THR A 61 8.97 2.64 -13.18
N PHE A 62 9.50 1.87 -12.25
CA PHE A 62 10.07 2.37 -11.00
C PHE A 62 11.50 1.83 -10.87
N GLU A 63 12.49 2.72 -10.78
CA GLU A 63 13.91 2.36 -10.77
C GLU A 63 14.30 1.41 -11.93
N GLY A 64 13.78 1.69 -13.14
CA GLY A 64 14.07 0.92 -14.36
C GLY A 64 13.32 -0.41 -14.49
N LYS A 65 12.47 -0.78 -13.55
CA LYS A 65 11.68 -2.03 -13.58
C LYS A 65 10.19 -1.75 -13.80
N PRO A 66 9.46 -2.66 -14.48
CA PRO A 66 8.02 -2.55 -14.64
C PRO A 66 7.32 -2.43 -13.29
N ALA A 67 6.38 -1.50 -13.17
CA ALA A 67 5.65 -1.23 -11.95
C ALA A 67 4.24 -0.71 -12.24
N TYR A 68 3.35 -0.79 -11.27
CA TYR A 68 2.13 -0.01 -11.22
C TYR A 68 2.35 1.26 -10.40
N ARG A 69 1.83 2.38 -10.89
CA ARG A 69 1.69 3.61 -10.12
C ARG A 69 0.21 3.84 -9.86
N THR A 70 -0.14 3.93 -8.60
CA THR A 70 -1.50 4.17 -8.14
C THR A 70 -1.59 5.52 -7.46
N TYR A 71 -2.60 6.30 -7.85
CA TYR A 71 -2.94 7.56 -7.21
C TYR A 71 -4.31 7.46 -6.53
N LEU A 72 -4.40 8.00 -5.33
CA LEU A 72 -5.65 8.35 -4.68
C LEU A 72 -5.59 9.83 -4.35
N THR A 73 -6.47 10.61 -4.95
CA THR A 73 -6.64 12.01 -4.59
C THR A 73 -7.98 12.21 -3.91
N THR A 74 -8.02 13.05 -2.90
CA THR A 74 -9.26 13.46 -2.23
C THR A 74 -9.31 14.96 -2.13
N SER A 75 -10.49 15.54 -2.36
CA SER A 75 -10.68 16.97 -2.23
C SER A 75 -12.09 17.32 -1.79
N THR A 76 -12.20 18.27 -0.89
CA THR A 76 -13.47 18.88 -0.50
C THR A 76 -13.96 19.84 -1.58
N ASN A 77 -15.29 20.00 -1.67
CA ASN A 77 -15.92 20.96 -2.58
C ASN A 77 -15.93 22.38 -1.97
N LYS A 78 -16.30 23.39 -2.77
CA LYS A 78 -16.30 24.79 -2.35
C LYS A 78 -17.16 25.10 -1.13
N ARG A 79 -18.22 24.29 -0.87
CA ARG A 79 -19.07 24.47 0.33
C ARG A 79 -18.37 23.95 1.57
N ALA A 80 -17.83 22.73 1.49
CA ALA A 80 -17.09 22.12 2.57
C ALA A 80 -15.79 22.87 2.89
N ASP A 81 -15.12 23.46 1.90
CA ASP A 81 -13.91 24.27 2.07
C ASP A 81 -14.11 25.45 3.04
N LYS A 82 -15.34 25.96 3.19
CA LYS A 82 -15.64 27.04 4.15
C LYS A 82 -15.52 26.58 5.59
N LEU A 83 -15.65 25.28 5.83
CA LEU A 83 -15.55 24.65 7.15
C LEU A 83 -14.21 23.96 7.34
N PHE A 84 -13.80 23.19 6.34
CA PHE A 84 -12.59 22.38 6.40
C PHE A 84 -12.07 22.09 4.98
N VAL A 85 -10.86 22.52 4.68
CA VAL A 85 -10.19 22.23 3.40
C VAL A 85 -9.51 20.87 3.52
N MET A 86 -9.73 19.98 2.55
CA MET A 86 -8.99 18.72 2.40
C MET A 86 -8.49 18.60 0.96
N ARG A 87 -7.19 18.41 0.81
CA ARG A 87 -6.51 18.19 -0.48
C ARG A 87 -5.40 17.18 -0.25
N ASP A 88 -5.72 15.92 -0.44
CA ASP A 88 -4.77 14.84 -0.22
C ASP A 88 -4.40 14.18 -1.54
N THR A 89 -3.15 13.78 -1.63
CA THR A 89 -2.64 12.96 -2.73
C THR A 89 -1.79 11.85 -2.15
N LEU A 90 -2.24 10.62 -2.34
CA LEU A 90 -1.51 9.41 -2.00
C LEU A 90 -1.01 8.77 -3.30
N THR A 91 0.25 8.42 -3.33
CA THR A 91 0.88 7.74 -4.47
C THR A 91 1.59 6.50 -3.99
N SER A 92 1.30 5.36 -4.59
CA SER A 92 2.02 4.12 -4.32
C SER A 92 2.59 3.55 -5.61
N PHE A 93 3.81 3.02 -5.53
CA PHE A 93 4.43 2.20 -6.55
C PHE A 93 4.50 0.77 -6.05
N THR A 94 4.01 -0.16 -6.85
CA THR A 94 4.14 -1.60 -6.60
C THR A 94 4.77 -2.27 -7.79
N ASP A 95 5.42 -3.41 -7.60
CA ASP A 95 5.82 -4.23 -8.73
C ASP A 95 4.60 -4.85 -9.43
N MET A 96 4.84 -5.66 -10.47
CA MET A 96 3.76 -6.30 -11.23
C MET A 96 3.00 -7.38 -10.43
N ASN A 97 3.54 -7.80 -9.27
CA ASN A 97 2.90 -8.70 -8.32
C ASN A 97 2.24 -7.96 -7.13
N VAL A 98 2.05 -6.64 -7.25
CA VAL A 98 1.47 -5.79 -6.20
C VAL A 98 2.32 -5.74 -4.91
N THR A 99 3.63 -6.04 -5.01
CA THR A 99 4.56 -5.87 -3.89
C THR A 99 4.87 -4.37 -3.73
N PRO A 100 4.73 -3.79 -2.53
CA PRO A 100 5.03 -2.37 -2.31
C PRO A 100 6.50 -2.03 -2.60
N LEU A 101 6.75 -0.92 -3.29
CA LEU A 101 8.10 -0.40 -3.59
C LEU A 101 8.34 0.97 -2.98
N TYR A 102 7.36 1.86 -3.13
CA TYR A 102 7.44 3.23 -2.62
C TYR A 102 6.04 3.79 -2.41
N TYR A 103 5.90 4.59 -1.37
CA TYR A 103 4.66 5.30 -1.05
C TYR A 103 4.96 6.72 -0.62
N THR A 104 4.06 7.64 -0.97
CA THR A 104 4.06 8.99 -0.43
C THR A 104 2.63 9.49 -0.26
N LYS A 105 2.38 10.18 0.84
CA LYS A 105 1.16 10.95 1.11
C LYS A 105 1.55 12.42 1.20
N ARG A 106 0.81 13.27 0.51
CA ARG A 106 0.82 14.72 0.70
C ARG A 106 -0.58 15.12 1.10
N ALA A 107 -0.74 15.57 2.33
CA ALA A 107 -2.01 15.98 2.89
C ALA A 107 -2.03 17.47 3.20
N HIS A 108 -3.13 18.12 2.84
CA HIS A 108 -3.47 19.45 3.27
C HIS A 108 -4.86 19.42 3.90
N GLU A 109 -4.89 19.42 5.21
CA GLU A 109 -6.11 19.24 6.03
C GLU A 109 -6.30 20.48 6.93
N GLY A 110 -7.17 21.37 6.52
CA GLY A 110 -7.37 22.65 7.21
C GLY A 110 -6.12 23.53 7.15
N LYS A 111 -5.49 23.76 8.29
CA LYS A 111 -4.20 24.50 8.40
C LYS A 111 -2.99 23.57 8.49
N TYR A 112 -3.22 22.26 8.42
CA TYR A 112 -2.19 21.27 8.63
C TYR A 112 -1.69 20.72 7.30
N PHE A 113 -0.37 20.70 7.13
CA PHE A 113 0.31 20.11 5.98
C PHE A 113 1.15 18.94 6.46
N ARG A 114 1.03 17.81 5.78
CA ARG A 114 1.82 16.62 6.10
C ARG A 114 2.37 16.00 4.82
N VAL A 115 3.61 15.56 4.89
CA VAL A 115 4.24 14.73 3.86
C VAL A 115 4.77 13.48 4.54
N ASP A 116 4.33 12.33 4.06
CA ASP A 116 4.83 11.02 4.46
C ASP A 116 5.51 10.35 3.28
N ALA A 117 6.58 9.61 3.54
CA ALA A 117 7.24 8.79 2.55
C ALA A 117 7.63 7.44 3.15
N ILE A 118 7.48 6.37 2.38
CA ILE A 118 7.86 5.01 2.75
C ILE A 118 8.59 4.39 1.58
N ARG A 119 9.82 3.92 1.79
CA ARG A 119 10.58 3.13 0.83
C ARG A 119 10.71 1.71 1.34
N TYR A 120 10.36 0.76 0.48
CA TYR A 120 10.39 -0.66 0.79
C TYR A 120 11.65 -1.32 0.24
N SER A 121 12.13 -2.34 0.93
CA SER A 121 13.18 -3.24 0.47
C SER A 121 13.00 -4.61 1.13
N TYR A 122 13.54 -5.65 0.49
CA TYR A 122 13.28 -7.03 0.91
C TYR A 122 14.56 -7.85 1.13
N PRO A 123 15.48 -7.39 2.02
CA PRO A 123 16.75 -8.08 2.27
C PRO A 123 16.49 -9.44 2.93
N LYS A 124 17.06 -10.50 2.35
CA LYS A 124 16.96 -11.88 2.88
C LYS A 124 15.51 -12.32 3.15
N GLY A 125 14.56 -11.90 2.29
CA GLY A 125 13.15 -12.24 2.42
C GLY A 125 12.37 -11.51 3.52
N LYS A 126 12.97 -10.55 4.23
CA LYS A 126 12.28 -9.74 5.23
C LYS A 126 11.81 -8.42 4.64
N CYS A 127 10.64 -7.96 5.03
CA CYS A 127 10.15 -6.63 4.65
C CYS A 127 10.84 -5.57 5.52
N ARG A 128 11.58 -4.66 4.90
CA ARG A 128 12.18 -3.50 5.55
C ARG A 128 11.58 -2.23 4.97
N VAL A 129 11.11 -1.35 5.83
CA VAL A 129 10.59 -0.04 5.46
C VAL A 129 11.46 1.06 6.06
N LYS A 130 11.86 2.01 5.21
CA LYS A 130 12.41 3.29 5.64
C LYS A 130 11.29 4.30 5.46
N MET A 131 10.86 4.88 6.57
CA MET A 131 9.74 5.81 6.63
C MET A 131 10.23 7.18 7.05
N SER A 132 9.58 8.22 6.59
CA SER A 132 9.72 9.56 7.15
C SER A 132 8.40 10.30 7.10
N TYR A 133 8.21 11.23 8.02
CA TYR A 133 7.13 12.20 7.95
C TYR A 133 7.66 13.61 8.26
N SER A 134 7.04 14.60 7.67
CA SER A 134 7.21 16.00 8.06
C SER A 134 5.84 16.67 8.16
N ALA A 135 5.70 17.60 9.12
CA ALA A 135 4.47 18.32 9.35
C ALA A 135 4.73 19.84 9.27
N ASN A 136 3.80 20.59 8.63
CA ASN A 136 3.84 22.04 8.52
C ASN A 136 5.19 22.60 8.02
N ARG A 137 5.80 21.89 7.05
CA ARG A 137 7.14 22.21 6.50
C ARG A 137 8.27 22.15 7.54
N GLY A 138 8.04 21.47 8.65
CA GLY A 138 9.05 21.20 9.68
C GLY A 138 10.06 20.12 9.23
N PRO A 139 10.96 19.72 10.13
CA PRO A 139 11.98 18.71 9.83
C PRO A 139 11.36 17.34 9.51
N GLU A 140 12.09 16.53 8.76
CA GLU A 140 11.75 15.14 8.56
C GLU A 140 12.11 14.30 9.80
N HIS A 141 11.24 13.35 10.12
CA HIS A 141 11.44 12.38 11.20
C HIS A 141 11.62 10.99 10.60
N PRO A 142 12.87 10.56 10.32
CA PRO A 142 13.12 9.27 9.70
C PRO A 142 13.00 8.12 10.69
N GLN A 143 12.47 7.00 10.23
CA GLN A 143 12.37 5.74 10.95
C GLN A 143 12.70 4.56 10.04
N THR A 144 13.19 3.48 10.62
CA THR A 144 13.42 2.22 9.89
C THR A 144 12.88 1.07 10.71
N LEU A 145 12.03 0.25 10.09
CA LEU A 145 11.48 -0.96 10.66
C LEU A 145 11.77 -2.15 9.77
N GLN A 146 11.82 -3.34 10.35
CA GLN A 146 11.96 -4.60 9.65
C GLN A 146 11.05 -5.64 10.27
N SER A 147 10.38 -6.42 9.43
CA SER A 147 9.44 -7.47 9.83
C SER A 147 9.67 -8.73 8.98
N ASN A 148 9.32 -9.88 9.54
CA ASN A 148 9.20 -11.12 8.80
C ASN A 148 7.87 -11.19 8.04
N GLU A 149 6.89 -10.37 8.43
CA GLU A 149 5.60 -10.20 7.76
C GLU A 149 5.66 -9.01 6.80
N CYS A 150 4.77 -8.98 5.82
CA CYS A 150 4.66 -7.87 4.89
C CYS A 150 4.06 -6.64 5.56
N ILE A 151 4.68 -5.50 5.30
CA ILE A 151 4.18 -4.18 5.70
C ILE A 151 3.62 -3.51 4.45
N TYR A 152 2.43 -2.91 4.54
CA TYR A 152 1.75 -2.23 3.43
C TYR A 152 1.51 -0.76 3.78
N ASP A 153 1.50 0.09 2.78
CA ASP A 153 0.85 1.40 2.86
C ASP A 153 -0.65 1.27 2.54
N MET A 154 -1.42 2.33 2.80
CA MET A 154 -2.86 2.34 2.57
C MET A 154 -3.23 1.96 1.12
N VAL A 155 -2.52 2.52 0.14
CA VAL A 155 -2.84 2.33 -1.28
C VAL A 155 -2.47 0.93 -1.75
N SER A 156 -1.27 0.44 -1.40
CA SER A 156 -0.85 -0.92 -1.74
C SER A 156 -1.72 -1.98 -1.05
N MET A 157 -2.20 -1.71 0.18
CA MET A 157 -3.14 -2.58 0.87
C MET A 157 -4.49 -2.64 0.16
N MET A 158 -5.01 -1.52 -0.32
CA MET A 158 -6.24 -1.48 -1.11
C MET A 158 -6.11 -2.26 -2.43
N LEU A 159 -4.98 -2.13 -3.14
CA LEU A 159 -4.70 -2.95 -4.33
C LEU A 159 -4.67 -4.44 -4.00
N ARG A 160 -4.00 -4.77 -2.90
CA ARG A 160 -3.92 -6.15 -2.39
C ARG A 160 -5.30 -6.70 -2.04
N ALA A 161 -6.11 -5.93 -1.32
CA ALA A 161 -7.47 -6.34 -0.92
C ALA A 161 -8.37 -6.57 -2.14
N ARG A 162 -8.27 -5.75 -3.17
CA ARG A 162 -9.01 -5.93 -4.43
C ARG A 162 -8.61 -7.23 -5.16
N SER A 163 -7.38 -7.70 -4.97
CA SER A 163 -6.85 -8.93 -5.61
C SER A 163 -7.02 -10.18 -4.74
N PHE A 164 -7.80 -10.12 -3.67
CA PHE A 164 -8.12 -11.32 -2.90
C PHE A 164 -9.12 -12.21 -3.64
N ASP A 165 -8.84 -13.51 -3.62
CA ASP A 165 -9.82 -14.49 -4.01
C ASP A 165 -10.78 -14.73 -2.82
N PRO A 166 -12.07 -14.40 -2.95
CA PRO A 166 -13.05 -14.62 -1.89
C PRO A 166 -13.54 -16.06 -1.80
N THR A 167 -13.10 -16.94 -2.70
CA THR A 167 -13.52 -18.35 -2.70
C THR A 167 -13.14 -19.02 -1.38
N GLY A 168 -14.10 -19.64 -0.74
CA GLY A 168 -13.91 -20.30 0.55
C GLY A 168 -13.86 -19.37 1.77
N TRP A 169 -14.19 -18.10 1.63
CA TRP A 169 -14.32 -17.21 2.78
C TRP A 169 -15.66 -17.40 3.48
N ASN A 170 -15.61 -17.37 4.82
CA ASN A 170 -16.79 -17.38 5.65
C ASN A 170 -17.20 -15.97 6.06
N VAL A 171 -18.50 -15.76 6.27
CA VAL A 171 -19.00 -14.49 6.83
C VAL A 171 -18.36 -14.22 8.18
N GLY A 172 -17.80 -13.02 8.37
CA GLY A 172 -17.10 -12.64 9.59
C GLY A 172 -15.63 -13.05 9.64
N GLN A 173 -15.10 -13.73 8.63
CA GLN A 173 -13.66 -14.02 8.53
C GLN A 173 -12.84 -12.74 8.46
N ARG A 174 -11.80 -12.65 9.27
CA ARG A 174 -10.89 -11.49 9.33
C ARG A 174 -9.49 -11.87 8.87
N ARG A 175 -8.78 -10.91 8.30
CA ARG A 175 -7.35 -11.00 7.97
C ARG A 175 -6.63 -9.79 8.55
N ASN A 176 -5.51 -10.04 9.19
CA ASN A 176 -4.69 -8.99 9.80
C ASN A 176 -3.55 -8.61 8.86
N PHE A 177 -3.23 -7.33 8.81
CA PHE A 177 -2.12 -6.77 8.03
C PHE A 177 -1.33 -5.80 8.87
N ILE A 178 -0.03 -5.71 8.60
CA ILE A 178 0.81 -4.67 9.16
C ILE A 178 0.78 -3.50 8.17
N MET A 179 0.36 -2.34 8.64
CA MET A 179 0.30 -1.13 7.85
C MET A 179 1.23 -0.06 8.41
N ALA A 180 1.82 0.71 7.50
CA ALA A 180 2.65 1.86 7.82
C ALA A 180 2.07 3.11 7.13
N ASP A 181 2.10 4.24 7.81
CA ASP A 181 1.60 5.52 7.30
C ASP A 181 2.68 6.62 7.19
N GLY A 182 3.96 6.25 7.37
CA GLY A 182 5.10 7.16 7.38
C GLY A 182 5.48 7.64 8.78
N ARG A 183 4.54 7.65 9.73
CA ARG A 183 4.74 8.02 11.12
C ARG A 183 4.76 6.80 12.04
N ASP A 184 3.81 5.94 11.87
CA ASP A 184 3.59 4.76 12.70
C ASP A 184 3.49 3.49 11.84
N CYS A 185 3.69 2.35 12.48
CA CYS A 185 3.48 1.05 11.87
C CYS A 185 2.73 0.17 12.87
N GLY A 186 1.59 -0.36 12.47
CA GLY A 186 0.72 -1.14 13.35
C GLY A 186 -0.07 -2.22 12.62
N ARG A 187 -0.58 -3.17 13.40
CA ARG A 187 -1.44 -4.25 12.90
C ARG A 187 -2.88 -3.75 12.79
N GLN A 188 -3.49 -3.97 11.63
CA GLN A 188 -4.88 -3.68 11.32
C GLN A 188 -5.64 -4.96 11.01
N SER A 189 -6.93 -5.02 11.30
CA SER A 189 -7.82 -6.18 11.08
C SER A 189 -9.10 -5.77 10.34
#